data_ff161a433b4a1d7e6fcf7a6515402cb9
#
_entry.id   ff161a433b4a1d7e6fcf7a6515402cb9
#
_cell.length_a   1.000
_cell.length_b   1.000
_cell.length_c   1.000
_cell.angle_alpha   90.00
_cell.angle_beta   90.00
_cell.angle_gamma   90.00
#
_symmetry.space_group_name_H-M   'P 1'
#
loop_
_entity.id
_entity.type
_entity.pdbx_description
1 polymer ?
#
loop_
_entity_poly.entity_id
_entity_poly.type
_entity_poly.pdbx_seq_one_letter_code
_entity_poly.pdbx_strand_id
1 'polypeptide(L)'
;MHAARLSREKLKDVDLVLISNPSAHPVNGNPPPAKLDAPDRKELLQFIRNGGGVIIMGNQENHNLETKKINQFLNNFGMQWAENYTDAKGLNIPIDTPVLGGLKWAYYTGNQIQLTESKNVEHWIVQNDLNQPPLNGMRDAEGALLAGAGFGKGRLVVVTDSGWIINSVLAGRGLGGNLVEKDDNLEIMKRLCLWASGQLIEVD
;
A
#
# COMPACT_ATOMS: atom_id res chain seq x y z
N MET A 1 9.04 -14.50 -16.25
CA MET A 1 7.95 -13.80 -16.97
C MET A 1 8.30 -12.31 -16.97
N HIS A 2 8.62 -11.71 -18.10
CA HIS A 2 8.77 -10.25 -18.15
C HIS A 2 7.38 -9.66 -18.05
N ALA A 3 7.09 -8.89 -17.01
CA ALA A 3 5.86 -8.13 -16.93
C ALA A 3 5.79 -7.21 -18.17
N ALA A 4 4.69 -7.28 -18.88
CA ALA A 4 4.51 -6.44 -20.06
C ALA A 4 4.50 -4.97 -19.60
N ARG A 5 5.35 -4.14 -20.25
CA ARG A 5 5.45 -2.70 -19.98
C ARG A 5 4.05 -2.04 -19.99
N LEU A 6 3.83 -1.15 -19.04
CA LEU A 6 2.63 -0.31 -19.03
C LEU A 6 2.66 0.66 -20.22
N SER A 7 1.51 0.91 -20.81
CA SER A 7 1.35 1.88 -21.87
C SER A 7 -0.04 2.52 -21.77
N ARG A 8 -0.17 3.72 -22.32
CA ARG A 8 -1.45 4.43 -22.36
C ARG A 8 -2.58 3.59 -23.00
N GLU A 9 -2.27 2.79 -24.02
CA GLU A 9 -3.24 1.93 -24.70
C GLU A 9 -3.75 0.83 -23.76
N LYS A 10 -2.86 0.20 -22.98
CA LYS A 10 -3.24 -0.83 -22.00
C LYS A 10 -4.05 -0.26 -20.81
N LEU A 11 -3.86 1.01 -20.51
CA LEU A 11 -4.54 1.69 -19.39
C LEU A 11 -5.82 2.41 -19.82
N LYS A 12 -6.17 2.39 -21.13
CA LYS A 12 -7.28 3.20 -21.68
C LYS A 12 -8.64 2.87 -21.06
N ASP A 13 -8.90 1.58 -20.86
CA ASP A 13 -10.19 1.07 -20.36
C ASP A 13 -10.01 0.44 -18.95
N VAL A 14 -9.06 0.97 -18.18
CA VAL A 14 -8.74 0.53 -16.82
C VAL A 14 -9.11 1.65 -15.85
N ASP A 15 -9.84 1.31 -14.80
CA ASP A 15 -10.18 2.25 -13.72
C ASP A 15 -9.17 2.17 -12.57
N LEU A 16 -8.59 0.98 -12.34
CA LEU A 16 -7.72 0.70 -11.20
C LEU A 16 -6.53 -0.19 -11.59
N VAL A 17 -5.34 0.18 -11.17
CA VAL A 17 -4.13 -0.64 -11.26
C VAL A 17 -3.69 -1.05 -9.85
N LEU A 18 -3.57 -2.37 -9.64
CA LEU A 18 -3.04 -2.93 -8.40
C LEU A 18 -1.60 -3.41 -8.62
N ILE A 19 -0.68 -2.94 -7.80
CA ILE A 19 0.74 -3.27 -7.86
C ILE A 19 1.18 -3.82 -6.51
N SER A 20 1.41 -5.13 -6.44
CA SER A 20 1.91 -5.77 -5.23
C SER A 20 3.42 -5.90 -5.28
N ASN A 21 4.08 -5.30 -4.31
CA ASN A 21 5.52 -5.41 -4.06
C ASN A 21 6.41 -5.27 -5.32
N PRO A 22 6.40 -4.12 -6.01
CA PRO A 22 7.25 -3.91 -7.18
C PRO A 22 8.71 -3.82 -6.75
N SER A 23 9.56 -4.75 -7.23
CA SER A 23 10.97 -4.78 -6.87
C SER A 23 11.84 -5.37 -7.97
N ALA A 24 13.09 -4.95 -8.01
CA ALA A 24 14.15 -5.55 -8.82
C ALA A 24 15.00 -6.56 -8.02
N HIS A 25 14.70 -6.75 -6.74
CA HIS A 25 15.49 -7.60 -5.85
C HIS A 25 14.85 -8.98 -5.68
N PRO A 26 15.61 -10.07 -5.80
CA PRO A 26 15.12 -11.41 -5.51
C PRO A 26 14.93 -11.62 -4.00
N VAL A 27 14.04 -12.53 -3.63
CA VAL A 27 13.86 -12.98 -2.24
C VAL A 27 14.02 -14.48 -2.14
N ASN A 28 14.87 -14.93 -1.22
CA ASN A 28 15.03 -16.34 -0.87
C ASN A 28 15.18 -17.27 -2.10
N GLY A 29 16.01 -16.88 -3.07
CA GLY A 29 16.25 -17.64 -4.29
C GLY A 29 15.14 -17.58 -5.34
N ASN A 30 14.03 -16.93 -5.07
CA ASN A 30 13.00 -16.67 -6.07
C ASN A 30 13.37 -15.48 -6.95
N PRO A 31 12.98 -15.50 -8.24
CA PRO A 31 13.23 -14.34 -9.10
C PRO A 31 12.51 -13.10 -8.54
N PRO A 32 13.05 -11.91 -8.82
CA PRO A 32 12.40 -10.67 -8.38
C PRO A 32 10.99 -10.56 -8.97
N PRO A 33 10.06 -9.95 -8.23
CA PRO A 33 8.76 -9.58 -8.79
C PRO A 33 8.92 -8.58 -9.94
N ALA A 34 7.84 -8.28 -10.61
CA ALA A 34 7.86 -7.29 -11.67
C ALA A 34 8.30 -5.92 -11.15
N LYS A 35 9.38 -5.39 -11.72
CA LYS A 35 9.89 -4.06 -11.39
C LYS A 35 9.06 -2.97 -12.08
N LEU A 36 9.03 -1.80 -11.46
CA LEU A 36 8.39 -0.62 -12.00
C LEU A 36 9.46 0.33 -12.58
N ASP A 37 9.73 0.22 -13.86
CA ASP A 37 10.75 1.04 -14.54
C ASP A 37 10.30 2.49 -14.75
N ALA A 38 11.22 3.38 -15.11
CA ALA A 38 10.92 4.80 -15.27
C ALA A 38 9.80 5.11 -16.30
N PRO A 39 9.71 4.44 -17.44
CA PRO A 39 8.56 4.61 -18.34
C PRO A 39 7.24 4.19 -17.72
N ASP A 40 7.21 3.07 -16.97
CA ASP A 40 6.00 2.59 -16.31
C ASP A 40 5.52 3.58 -15.25
N ARG A 41 6.44 4.13 -14.44
CA ARG A 41 6.14 5.16 -13.44
C ARG A 41 5.58 6.43 -14.09
N LYS A 42 6.09 6.83 -15.25
CA LYS A 42 5.58 7.98 -16.00
C LYS A 42 4.15 7.74 -16.50
N GLU A 43 3.88 6.57 -17.05
CA GLU A 43 2.53 6.20 -17.51
C GLU A 43 1.53 6.14 -16.34
N LEU A 44 1.91 5.54 -15.20
CA LEU A 44 1.07 5.53 -14.00
C LEU A 44 0.77 6.93 -13.48
N LEU A 45 1.77 7.81 -13.44
CA LEU A 45 1.56 9.19 -13.00
C LEU A 45 0.55 9.92 -13.90
N GLN A 46 0.67 9.72 -15.21
CA GLN A 46 -0.27 10.31 -16.18
C GLN A 46 -1.66 9.67 -16.07
N PHE A 47 -1.73 8.36 -15.83
CA PHE A 47 -2.97 7.62 -15.60
C PHE A 47 -3.72 8.18 -14.39
N ILE A 48 -3.05 8.37 -13.25
CA ILE A 48 -3.65 8.97 -12.05
C ILE A 48 -4.11 10.40 -12.34
N ARG A 49 -3.28 11.24 -12.97
CA ARG A 49 -3.66 12.62 -13.30
C ARG A 49 -4.95 12.71 -14.12
N ASN A 50 -5.21 11.71 -14.96
CA ASN A 50 -6.37 11.65 -15.84
C ASN A 50 -7.62 11.04 -15.18
N GLY A 51 -7.53 10.55 -13.95
CA GLY A 51 -8.67 10.02 -13.20
C GLY A 51 -8.56 8.54 -12.81
N GLY A 52 -7.51 7.85 -13.22
CA GLY A 52 -7.29 6.46 -12.84
C GLY A 52 -6.86 6.30 -11.39
N GLY A 53 -7.14 5.12 -10.83
CA GLY A 53 -6.73 4.72 -9.49
C GLY A 53 -5.50 3.82 -9.49
N VAL A 54 -4.63 3.98 -8.49
CA VAL A 54 -3.51 3.07 -8.27
C VAL A 54 -3.46 2.66 -6.80
N ILE A 55 -3.33 1.36 -6.54
CA ILE A 55 -2.97 0.83 -5.22
C ILE A 55 -1.60 0.19 -5.35
N ILE A 56 -0.61 0.70 -4.62
CA ILE A 56 0.75 0.17 -4.60
C ILE A 56 1.08 -0.33 -3.20
N MET A 57 1.56 -1.56 -3.11
CA MET A 57 1.91 -2.20 -1.86
C MET A 57 3.39 -2.55 -1.85
N GLY A 58 4.04 -2.32 -0.73
CA GLY A 58 5.45 -2.59 -0.52
C GLY A 58 5.74 -3.93 0.14
N ASN A 59 6.82 -3.96 0.85
CA ASN A 59 7.27 -5.05 1.69
C ASN A 59 8.16 -4.49 2.81
N GLN A 60 8.60 -5.33 3.72
CA GLN A 60 9.59 -4.96 4.73
C GLN A 60 11.01 -4.87 4.12
N GLU A 61 11.90 -4.14 4.77
CA GLU A 61 13.26 -3.86 4.27
C GLU A 61 14.08 -5.12 4.00
N ASN A 62 13.94 -6.14 4.87
CA ASN A 62 14.66 -7.41 4.76
C ASN A 62 14.04 -8.40 3.76
N HIS A 63 12.98 -8.00 3.08
CA HIS A 63 12.25 -8.81 2.10
C HIS A 63 12.08 -8.07 0.76
N ASN A 64 13.12 -7.71 0.07
CA ASN A 64 13.08 -7.12 -1.26
C ASN A 64 12.34 -5.78 -1.43
N LEU A 65 12.22 -4.97 -0.41
CA LEU A 65 11.70 -3.61 -0.56
C LEU A 65 12.54 -2.80 -1.57
N GLU A 66 11.91 -2.16 -2.50
CA GLU A 66 12.55 -1.27 -3.49
C GLU A 66 12.16 0.19 -3.21
N THR A 67 12.96 0.90 -2.43
CA THR A 67 12.68 2.29 -2.07
C THR A 67 13.13 3.28 -3.13
N LYS A 68 14.37 3.17 -3.59
CA LYS A 68 15.03 4.19 -4.43
C LYS A 68 14.24 4.56 -5.70
N LYS A 69 13.74 3.58 -6.42
CA LYS A 69 12.99 3.82 -7.67
C LYS A 69 11.52 4.12 -7.41
N ILE A 70 10.95 3.46 -6.42
CA ILE A 70 9.54 3.66 -6.09
C ILE A 70 9.34 5.02 -5.46
N ASN A 71 10.23 5.48 -4.59
CA ASN A 71 10.15 6.81 -3.99
C ASN A 71 10.25 7.93 -5.04
N GLN A 72 10.94 7.73 -6.18
CA GLN A 72 10.87 8.68 -7.30
C GLN A 72 9.43 8.86 -7.84
N PHE A 73 8.59 7.84 -7.72
CA PHE A 73 7.18 7.93 -8.08
C PHE A 73 6.36 8.49 -6.91
N LEU A 74 6.53 7.97 -5.70
CA LEU A 74 5.76 8.35 -4.51
C LEU A 74 5.98 9.81 -4.11
N ASN A 75 7.16 10.37 -4.34
CA ASN A 75 7.47 11.77 -4.06
C ASN A 75 6.56 12.77 -4.81
N ASN A 76 5.98 12.37 -5.96
CA ASN A 76 4.99 13.22 -6.63
C ASN A 76 3.72 13.39 -5.81
N PHE A 77 3.49 12.54 -4.83
CA PHE A 77 2.32 12.51 -3.96
C PHE A 77 2.67 12.93 -2.52
N GLY A 78 3.87 13.45 -2.27
CA GLY A 78 4.31 13.80 -0.92
C GLY A 78 4.48 12.59 0.01
N MET A 79 4.82 11.43 -0.52
CA MET A 79 5.02 10.19 0.22
C MET A 79 6.33 9.53 -0.16
N GLN A 80 6.89 8.76 0.75
CA GLN A 80 7.98 7.83 0.45
C GLN A 80 7.97 6.64 1.40
N TRP A 81 8.39 5.48 0.93
CA TRP A 81 8.69 4.35 1.80
C TRP A 81 10.02 4.56 2.51
N ALA A 82 10.05 4.28 3.79
CA ALA A 82 11.26 4.27 4.59
C ALA A 82 11.97 2.91 4.50
N GLU A 83 13.31 2.94 4.51
CA GLU A 83 14.12 1.73 4.61
C GLU A 83 14.18 1.29 6.08
N ASN A 84 13.06 0.78 6.58
CA ASN A 84 12.95 0.29 7.93
C ASN A 84 11.96 -0.87 8.00
N TYR A 85 11.91 -1.45 9.17
CA TYR A 85 11.04 -2.56 9.49
C TYR A 85 10.07 -2.14 10.57
N THR A 86 8.79 -2.35 10.32
CA THR A 86 7.71 -2.13 11.28
C THR A 86 7.04 -3.45 11.62
N ASP A 87 7.06 -3.80 12.87
CA ASP A 87 6.27 -4.89 13.42
C ASP A 87 4.99 -4.32 14.05
N ALA A 88 3.93 -4.31 13.28
CA ALA A 88 2.64 -3.75 13.71
C ALA A 88 1.86 -4.66 14.66
N LYS A 89 2.47 -5.73 15.13
CA LYS A 89 1.96 -6.63 16.18
C LYS A 89 0.64 -7.31 15.84
N GLY A 90 0.32 -7.26 14.59
CA GLY A 90 -0.49 -8.21 13.91
C GLY A 90 -1.96 -8.05 13.99
N LEU A 91 -2.58 -7.43 14.87
CA LEU A 91 -3.98 -7.76 14.99
C LEU A 91 -4.89 -6.56 15.24
N ASN A 92 -5.83 -6.42 14.29
CA ASN A 92 -7.00 -5.56 14.47
C ASN A 92 -6.66 -4.09 14.79
N ILE A 93 -5.78 -3.50 13.99
CA ILE A 93 -5.54 -2.06 14.06
C ILE A 93 -6.86 -1.35 13.76
N PRO A 94 -7.44 -0.61 14.71
CA PRO A 94 -8.63 0.18 14.45
C PRO A 94 -8.27 1.32 13.49
N ILE A 95 -9.13 1.52 12.49
CA ILE A 95 -8.93 2.56 11.49
C ILE A 95 -9.90 3.70 11.76
N ASP A 96 -9.36 4.90 11.79
CA ASP A 96 -10.11 6.15 11.85
C ASP A 96 -9.72 7.03 10.67
N THR A 97 -10.33 6.78 9.53
CA THR A 97 -10.14 7.56 8.29
C THR A 97 -11.47 7.76 7.59
N PRO A 98 -11.63 8.81 6.75
CA PRO A 98 -12.86 9.04 6.01
C PRO A 98 -13.28 7.89 5.09
N VAL A 99 -12.32 7.07 4.66
CA VAL A 99 -12.55 5.96 3.71
C VAL A 99 -12.81 4.63 4.43
N LEU A 100 -12.14 4.40 5.55
CA LEU A 100 -12.08 3.09 6.21
C LEU A 100 -12.51 3.13 7.68
N GLY A 101 -13.07 4.23 8.14
CA GLY A 101 -13.46 4.40 9.54
C GLY A 101 -14.35 3.28 10.04
N GLY A 102 -14.13 2.87 11.29
CA GLY A 102 -14.87 1.81 11.97
C GLY A 102 -14.44 0.37 11.61
N LEU A 103 -13.49 0.18 10.70
CA LEU A 103 -12.95 -1.13 10.33
C LEU A 103 -11.72 -1.50 11.16
N LYS A 104 -11.41 -2.78 11.22
CA LYS A 104 -10.24 -3.34 11.91
C LYS A 104 -9.33 -4.05 10.91
N TRP A 105 -8.09 -3.63 10.86
CA TRP A 105 -7.10 -4.11 9.92
C TRP A 105 -6.13 -5.11 10.56
N ALA A 106 -6.16 -6.35 10.12
CA ALA A 106 -5.13 -7.32 10.46
C ALA A 106 -3.90 -7.07 9.57
N TYR A 107 -2.93 -6.38 10.13
CA TYR A 107 -1.65 -6.05 9.49
C TYR A 107 -0.51 -6.60 10.35
N TYR A 108 0.55 -7.12 9.77
CA TYR A 108 1.59 -7.82 10.52
C TYR A 108 2.92 -7.07 10.55
N THR A 109 3.51 -6.90 9.42
CA THR A 109 4.84 -6.29 9.28
C THR A 109 4.93 -5.54 7.95
N GLY A 110 5.89 -4.65 7.83
CA GLY A 110 6.18 -3.92 6.59
C GLY A 110 7.22 -2.85 6.82
N ASN A 111 7.27 -1.91 5.92
CA ASN A 111 8.02 -0.67 6.10
C ASN A 111 7.12 0.42 6.67
N GLN A 112 7.43 1.67 6.41
CA GLN A 112 6.63 2.82 6.78
C GLN A 112 6.52 3.81 5.63
N ILE A 113 5.43 4.57 5.62
CA ILE A 113 5.26 5.74 4.78
C ILE A 113 5.66 6.97 5.60
N GLN A 114 6.66 7.67 5.10
CA GLN A 114 6.99 9.03 5.56
C GLN A 114 6.26 10.01 4.66
N LEU A 115 5.56 10.95 5.29
CA LEU A 115 4.93 12.06 4.58
C LEU A 115 5.92 13.19 4.43
N THR A 116 5.98 13.75 3.24
CA THR A 116 6.75 14.94 2.92
C THR A 116 5.82 16.10 2.59
N GLU A 117 6.20 17.31 2.90
CA GLU A 117 5.37 18.48 2.59
C GLU A 117 5.08 18.52 1.08
N SER A 118 3.80 18.49 0.74
CA SER A 118 3.31 18.70 -0.62
C SER A 118 2.18 19.72 -0.58
N LYS A 119 2.35 20.83 -1.28
CA LYS A 119 1.40 21.98 -1.22
C LYS A 119 0.04 21.68 -1.87
N ASN A 120 -0.11 20.56 -2.58
CA ASN A 120 -1.29 20.30 -3.41
C ASN A 120 -1.83 18.88 -3.25
N VAL A 121 -1.46 18.17 -2.19
CA VAL A 121 -1.89 16.79 -1.97
C VAL A 121 -2.42 16.66 -0.55
N GLU A 122 -3.69 16.33 -0.43
CA GLU A 122 -4.31 15.97 0.84
C GLU A 122 -4.14 14.47 1.05
N HIS A 123 -3.73 14.09 2.26
CA HIS A 123 -3.54 12.70 2.64
C HIS A 123 -4.51 12.31 3.74
N TRP A 124 -5.02 11.09 3.66
CA TRP A 124 -5.49 10.37 4.84
C TRP A 124 -4.54 9.21 5.13
N ILE A 125 -4.34 8.91 6.40
CA ILE A 125 -3.35 7.91 6.83
C ILE A 125 -3.92 6.96 7.88
N VAL A 126 -3.41 5.74 7.89
CA VAL A 126 -3.53 4.80 9.01
C VAL A 126 -2.18 4.74 9.71
N GLN A 127 -2.16 5.22 10.95
CA GLN A 127 -0.95 5.33 11.76
C GLN A 127 -0.61 4.01 12.44
N ASN A 128 0.67 3.78 12.65
CA ASN A 128 1.12 2.73 13.55
C ASN A 128 0.81 3.09 15.02
N ASP A 129 0.34 2.14 15.80
CA ASP A 129 0.15 2.33 17.25
C ASP A 129 1.46 2.05 18.00
N LEU A 130 2.24 3.08 18.23
CA LEU A 130 3.52 3.00 18.95
C LEU A 130 3.39 2.68 20.45
N ASN A 131 2.18 2.73 21.01
CA ASN A 131 1.96 2.43 22.43
C ASN A 131 1.96 0.93 22.73
N GLN A 132 1.88 0.09 21.70
CA GLN A 132 1.95 -1.35 21.88
C GLN A 132 3.40 -1.83 21.75
N PRO A 133 3.84 -2.77 22.59
CA PRO A 133 5.17 -3.36 22.43
C PRO A 133 5.23 -4.21 21.16
N PRO A 134 6.35 -4.17 20.41
CA PRO A 134 6.50 -4.98 19.20
C PRO A 134 6.50 -6.48 19.53
N LEU A 135 5.98 -7.30 18.62
CA LEU A 135 6.20 -8.73 18.61
C LEU A 135 7.72 -8.98 18.44
N ASN A 136 8.32 -9.92 18.95
CA ASN A 136 9.73 -10.29 18.70
C ASN A 136 10.79 -9.22 19.01
N GLY A 137 10.48 -8.18 19.77
CA GLY A 137 11.42 -7.13 20.15
C GLY A 137 11.93 -6.25 19.00
N MET A 138 11.26 -6.24 17.86
CA MET A 138 11.61 -5.39 16.73
C MET A 138 11.20 -3.93 16.99
N ARG A 139 11.97 -3.00 16.41
CA ARG A 139 11.67 -1.58 16.57
C ARG A 139 10.50 -1.18 15.70
N ASP A 140 9.49 -0.64 16.33
CA ASP A 140 8.52 0.17 15.63
C ASP A 140 9.15 1.51 15.29
N ALA A 141 8.80 2.01 14.15
CA ALA A 141 9.20 3.34 13.76
C ALA A 141 7.94 4.21 13.53
N GLU A 142 8.06 5.50 13.72
CA GLU A 142 6.98 6.44 13.45
C GLU A 142 6.66 6.50 11.96
N GLY A 143 5.39 6.57 11.64
CA GLY A 143 4.93 6.73 10.27
C GLY A 143 3.60 6.04 9.98
N ALA A 144 3.09 6.26 8.80
CA ALA A 144 1.88 5.63 8.35
C ALA A 144 2.15 4.23 7.81
N LEU A 145 1.19 3.32 7.99
CA LEU A 145 1.20 1.98 7.40
C LEU A 145 0.43 1.92 6.09
N LEU A 146 -0.56 2.78 5.96
CA LEU A 146 -1.40 2.95 4.79
C LEU A 146 -1.71 4.43 4.64
N ALA A 147 -1.67 4.92 3.41
CA ALA A 147 -2.02 6.29 3.10
C ALA A 147 -2.75 6.38 1.75
N GLY A 148 -3.66 7.32 1.64
CA GLY A 148 -4.32 7.67 0.40
C GLY A 148 -4.10 9.12 0.04
N ALA A 149 -4.02 9.41 -1.26
CA ALA A 149 -3.86 10.76 -1.78
C ALA A 149 -4.66 10.99 -3.05
N GLY A 150 -5.29 12.14 -3.17
CA GLY A 150 -5.81 12.65 -4.42
C GLY A 150 -4.71 13.31 -5.26
N PHE A 151 -4.70 13.09 -6.57
CA PHE A 151 -3.74 13.72 -7.46
C PHE A 151 -4.33 13.96 -8.85
N GLY A 152 -4.50 15.21 -9.23
CA GLY A 152 -5.23 15.55 -10.44
C GLY A 152 -6.71 15.14 -10.32
N LYS A 153 -7.16 14.24 -11.20
CA LYS A 153 -8.52 13.68 -11.15
C LYS A 153 -8.58 12.28 -10.52
N GLY A 154 -7.43 11.66 -10.29
CA GLY A 154 -7.34 10.28 -9.80
C GLY A 154 -6.79 10.19 -8.39
N ARG A 155 -6.51 8.97 -7.97
CA ARG A 155 -6.18 8.66 -6.58
C ARG A 155 -5.08 7.60 -6.48
N LEU A 156 -4.25 7.74 -5.46
CA LEU A 156 -3.21 6.78 -5.11
C LEU A 156 -3.47 6.25 -3.69
N VAL A 157 -3.36 4.95 -3.53
CA VAL A 157 -3.25 4.28 -2.22
C VAL A 157 -1.87 3.66 -2.12
N VAL A 158 -1.19 3.91 -1.02
CA VAL A 158 0.11 3.34 -0.69
C VAL A 158 -0.01 2.50 0.56
N VAL A 159 0.44 1.26 0.50
CA VAL A 159 0.48 0.33 1.62
C VAL A 159 1.89 -0.18 1.82
N THR A 160 2.30 -0.35 3.04
CA THR A 160 3.69 -0.68 3.39
C THR A 160 4.02 -2.16 3.27
N ASP A 161 3.02 -3.02 3.15
CA ASP A 161 3.18 -4.46 2.92
C ASP A 161 2.08 -5.02 2.02
N SER A 162 2.33 -6.15 1.37
CA SER A 162 1.35 -6.87 0.54
C SER A 162 0.85 -8.18 1.16
N GLY A 163 1.44 -8.62 2.27
CA GLY A 163 1.08 -9.89 2.92
C GLY A 163 -0.34 -9.94 3.48
N TRP A 164 -0.94 -8.80 3.77
CA TRP A 164 -2.29 -8.72 4.32
C TRP A 164 -3.42 -9.07 3.32
N ILE A 165 -3.11 -9.15 2.02
CA ILE A 165 -4.07 -9.53 0.97
C ILE A 165 -3.93 -10.98 0.49
N ILE A 166 -3.15 -11.81 1.16
CA ILE A 166 -3.09 -13.24 0.83
C ILE A 166 -4.40 -13.94 1.19
N ASN A 167 -4.73 -15.00 0.47
CA ASN A 167 -6.03 -15.69 0.60
C ASN A 167 -6.35 -16.11 2.04
N SER A 168 -5.37 -16.56 2.82
CA SER A 168 -5.60 -16.96 4.21
C SER A 168 -6.01 -15.77 5.09
N VAL A 169 -5.37 -14.63 4.92
CA VAL A 169 -5.67 -13.41 5.68
C VAL A 169 -7.02 -12.83 5.25
N LEU A 170 -7.28 -12.71 3.95
CA LEU A 170 -8.59 -12.26 3.45
C LEU A 170 -9.76 -13.19 3.84
N ALA A 171 -9.47 -14.47 4.09
CA ALA A 171 -10.45 -15.42 4.59
C ALA A 171 -10.56 -15.46 6.13
N GLY A 172 -9.93 -14.52 6.84
CA GLY A 172 -9.96 -14.44 8.32
C GLY A 172 -9.17 -15.54 9.01
N ARG A 173 -8.17 -16.14 8.35
CA ARG A 173 -7.36 -17.24 8.92
C ARG A 173 -5.99 -16.80 9.42
N GLY A 174 -5.64 -15.54 9.26
CA GLY A 174 -4.35 -14.98 9.65
C GLY A 174 -3.14 -15.50 8.87
N LEU A 175 -1.98 -14.98 9.16
CA LEU A 175 -0.71 -15.52 8.70
C LEU A 175 -0.39 -16.80 9.47
N GLY A 176 -0.14 -17.90 8.75
CA GLY A 176 0.15 -19.21 9.35
C GLY A 176 -1.07 -20.06 9.67
N GLY A 177 -2.29 -19.64 9.26
CA GLY A 177 -3.51 -20.45 9.39
C GLY A 177 -4.15 -20.43 10.77
N ASN A 178 -3.64 -19.64 11.70
CA ASN A 178 -4.29 -19.43 12.99
C ASN A 178 -5.55 -18.58 12.79
N LEU A 179 -6.63 -18.97 13.45
CA LEU A 179 -7.82 -18.15 13.52
C LEU A 179 -7.47 -16.87 14.25
N VAL A 180 -7.54 -15.78 13.52
CA VAL A 180 -7.47 -14.43 14.08
C VAL A 180 -8.89 -14.02 14.43
N GLU A 181 -9.04 -13.20 15.46
CA GLU A 181 -10.30 -12.52 15.67
C GLU A 181 -10.72 -11.84 14.36
N LYS A 182 -12.02 -11.81 14.11
CA LYS A 182 -12.62 -11.31 12.88
C LYS A 182 -12.00 -9.96 12.49
N ASP A 183 -11.24 -9.95 11.43
CA ASP A 183 -10.72 -8.76 10.78
C ASP A 183 -11.65 -8.32 9.64
N ASP A 184 -11.44 -7.10 9.17
CA ASP A 184 -12.20 -6.52 8.06
C ASP A 184 -11.35 -6.40 6.78
N ASN A 185 -10.26 -7.16 6.64
CA ASN A 185 -9.31 -7.04 5.53
C ASN A 185 -9.95 -7.09 4.16
N LEU A 186 -10.93 -7.98 3.95
CA LEU A 186 -11.64 -8.06 2.67
C LEU A 186 -12.47 -6.80 2.41
N GLU A 187 -13.14 -6.28 3.42
CA GLU A 187 -13.93 -5.05 3.30
C GLU A 187 -13.02 -3.84 3.10
N ILE A 188 -11.90 -3.78 3.81
CA ILE A 188 -10.87 -2.75 3.61
C ILE A 188 -10.39 -2.75 2.16
N MET A 189 -10.03 -3.93 1.62
CA MET A 189 -9.55 -4.01 0.23
C MET A 189 -10.61 -3.56 -0.77
N LYS A 190 -11.88 -3.93 -0.56
CA LYS A 190 -13.00 -3.47 -1.40
C LYS A 190 -13.13 -1.94 -1.35
N ARG A 191 -13.14 -1.34 -0.17
CA ARG A 191 -13.26 0.11 -0.01
C ARG A 191 -12.08 0.84 -0.63
N LEU A 192 -10.86 0.34 -0.47
CA LEU A 192 -9.67 0.90 -1.12
C LEU A 192 -9.80 0.86 -2.65
N CYS A 193 -10.29 -0.25 -3.21
CA CYS A 193 -10.53 -0.36 -4.66
C CYS A 193 -11.59 0.65 -5.14
N LEU A 194 -12.71 0.74 -4.44
CA LEU A 194 -13.79 1.67 -4.78
C LEU A 194 -13.35 3.12 -4.66
N TRP A 195 -12.65 3.45 -3.57
CA TRP A 195 -12.14 4.81 -3.39
C TRP A 195 -11.10 5.16 -4.46
N ALA A 196 -10.13 4.29 -4.70
CA ALA A 196 -9.09 4.55 -5.69
C ALA A 196 -9.64 4.70 -7.11
N SER A 197 -10.65 3.90 -7.48
CA SER A 197 -11.34 4.01 -8.78
C SER A 197 -12.35 5.16 -8.87
N GLY A 198 -12.49 5.97 -7.82
CA GLY A 198 -13.42 7.10 -7.81
C GLY A 198 -14.90 6.73 -7.59
N GLN A 199 -15.20 5.49 -7.19
CA GLN A 199 -16.54 4.99 -6.99
C GLN A 199 -17.06 5.15 -5.56
N LEU A 200 -16.18 5.23 -4.58
CA LEU A 200 -16.52 5.49 -3.18
C LEU A 200 -16.31 6.97 -2.88
N ILE A 201 -17.37 7.65 -2.51
CA ILE A 201 -17.34 8.97 -1.89
C ILE A 201 -17.16 8.72 -0.39
N GLU A 202 -16.37 9.55 0.27
CA GLU A 202 -16.08 9.45 1.71
C GLU A 202 -17.37 9.24 2.53
N VAL A 203 -17.26 8.40 3.55
CA VAL A 203 -18.38 8.15 4.47
C VAL A 203 -18.34 9.28 5.51
N ASP A 204 -19.41 10.08 5.58
CA ASP A 204 -19.60 11.13 6.59
C ASP A 204 -19.62 10.57 8.01
#